data_815938309e57227417a0082d20eabb6c
#
_entry.id   815938309e57227417a0082d20eabb6c
#
_cell.length_a   1.000
_cell.length_b   1.000
_cell.length_c   1.000
_cell.angle_alpha   90.00
_cell.angle_beta   90.00
_cell.angle_gamma   90.00
#
_symmetry.space_group_name_H-M   'P 1'
#
loop_
_entity.id
_entity.type
_entity.pdbx_description
1 polymer ?
#
loop_
_entity_poly.entity_id
_entity_poly.type
_entity_poly.pdbx_seq_one_letter_code
_entity_poly.pdbx_strand_id
1 'polypeptide(L)'
;FYSLYRKNIKLGKLLPRRMVAAISVVLVTSYGIMLMFWPWCQWKPFTCPFISLAEMSAFKWQEDILYKGSFVSSTNLPWDYLPHLFLIQMPEAFSILIGVGVFFALKNLHKLRDAEWLGYGLVIFAAIFPVVYVIVTKATLYDNTRHLLFVVPCFAAMAGFTLNEVFAVLERRAKV
;
A
#
# COMPACT_ATOMS: atom_id res chain seq x y z
N PHE A 1 6.68 20.54 -0.03
CA PHE A 1 6.99 19.72 -1.23
C PHE A 1 6.71 20.49 -2.51
N TYR A 2 5.57 21.16 -2.66
CA TYR A 2 5.18 21.92 -3.87
C TYR A 2 6.13 23.10 -4.18
N SER A 3 6.66 23.78 -3.17
CA SER A 3 7.62 24.89 -3.36
C SER A 3 9.01 24.43 -3.85
N LEU A 4 9.35 23.16 -3.59
CA LEU A 4 10.61 22.55 -4.03
C LEU A 4 10.58 22.14 -5.50
N TYR A 5 9.41 21.74 -6.02
CA TYR A 5 9.24 21.37 -7.44
C TYR A 5 9.39 22.56 -8.39
N ARG A 6 9.06 23.77 -7.97
CA ARG A 6 9.13 24.99 -8.81
C ARG A 6 10.55 25.58 -8.95
N LYS A 7 11.50 25.18 -8.11
CA LYS A 7 12.92 25.53 -8.29
C LYS A 7 13.60 24.38 -9.00
N ASN A 8 14.19 24.61 -10.17
CA ASN A 8 15.10 23.72 -10.89
C ASN A 8 16.25 23.25 -9.96
N ILE A 9 15.97 22.37 -9.02
CA ILE A 9 16.94 21.85 -8.07
C ILE A 9 17.65 20.70 -8.74
N LYS A 10 18.90 20.92 -9.14
CA LYS A 10 19.80 19.84 -9.58
C LYS A 10 19.81 18.75 -8.51
N LEU A 11 19.52 17.52 -8.87
CA LEU A 11 19.35 16.35 -7.97
C LEU A 11 20.51 16.22 -6.94
N GLY A 12 21.70 16.66 -7.28
CA GLY A 12 22.87 16.64 -6.38
C GLY A 12 22.86 17.66 -5.22
N LYS A 13 21.88 18.59 -5.16
CA LYS A 13 21.69 19.52 -4.05
C LYS A 13 20.51 19.17 -3.14
N LEU A 14 19.84 18.06 -3.40
CA LEU A 14 18.58 17.67 -2.74
C LEU A 14 18.75 17.13 -1.32
N LEU A 15 19.93 16.66 -0.95
CA LEU A 15 20.19 16.19 0.41
C LEU A 15 21.21 17.11 1.12
N PRO A 16 20.75 18.10 1.89
CA PRO A 16 21.64 18.87 2.72
C PRO A 16 22.34 17.95 3.74
N ARG A 17 23.61 18.19 4.02
CA ARG A 17 24.44 17.36 4.96
C ARG A 17 23.70 17.04 6.26
N ARG A 18 22.88 17.95 6.77
CA ARG A 18 22.04 17.74 7.97
C ARG A 18 21.00 16.63 7.79
N MET A 19 20.40 16.55 6.60
CA MET A 19 19.39 15.51 6.29
C MET A 19 20.04 14.13 6.14
N VAL A 20 21.21 14.05 5.50
CA VAL A 20 21.99 12.81 5.43
C VAL A 20 22.40 12.35 6.83
N ALA A 21 22.92 13.26 7.66
CA ALA A 21 23.28 12.95 9.05
C ALA A 21 22.07 12.47 9.86
N ALA A 22 20.92 13.14 9.75
CA ALA A 22 19.70 12.73 10.44
C ALA A 22 19.23 11.33 10.00
N ILE A 23 19.21 11.06 8.70
CA ILE A 23 18.86 9.73 8.16
C ILE A 23 19.85 8.68 8.65
N SER A 24 21.16 8.97 8.64
CA SER A 24 22.17 8.03 9.13
C SER A 24 22.00 7.72 10.61
N VAL A 25 21.72 8.73 11.43
CA VAL A 25 21.43 8.54 12.86
C VAL A 25 20.19 7.65 13.05
N VAL A 26 19.11 7.92 12.33
CA VAL A 26 17.89 7.10 12.41
C VAL A 26 18.17 5.66 12.00
N LEU A 27 18.87 5.43 10.89
CA LEU A 27 19.18 4.08 10.41
C LEU A 27 20.06 3.31 11.40
N VAL A 28 21.12 3.94 11.91
CA VAL A 28 22.05 3.31 12.87
C VAL A 28 21.33 3.00 14.17
N THR A 29 20.54 3.94 14.69
CA THR A 29 19.81 3.73 15.94
C THR A 29 18.73 2.64 15.77
N SER A 30 17.97 2.67 14.68
CA SER A 30 16.95 1.64 14.40
C SER A 30 17.56 0.25 14.25
N TYR A 31 18.72 0.17 13.57
CA TYR A 31 19.45 -1.08 13.41
C TYR A 31 19.99 -1.59 14.75
N GLY A 32 20.55 -0.74 15.58
CA GLY A 32 21.01 -1.09 16.92
C GLY A 32 19.90 -1.59 17.82
N ILE A 33 18.74 -0.90 17.82
CA ILE A 33 17.55 -1.33 18.57
C ILE A 33 17.05 -2.69 18.04
N MET A 34 16.97 -2.86 16.73
CA MET A 34 16.57 -4.13 16.12
C MET A 34 17.44 -5.28 16.63
N LEU A 35 18.76 -5.12 16.63
CA LEU A 35 19.70 -6.14 17.09
C LEU A 35 19.54 -6.45 18.60
N MET A 36 19.21 -5.45 19.43
CA MET A 36 18.97 -5.67 20.86
C MET A 36 17.80 -6.63 21.10
N PHE A 37 16.73 -6.52 20.31
CA PHE A 37 15.52 -7.32 20.46
C PHE A 37 15.47 -8.56 19.55
N TRP A 38 16.53 -8.83 18.79
CA TRP A 38 16.63 -9.98 17.91
C TRP A 38 17.87 -10.86 18.22
N PRO A 39 17.82 -11.68 19.29
CA PRO A 39 18.95 -12.43 19.78
C PRO A 39 19.64 -13.31 18.73
N TRP A 40 18.87 -13.92 17.85
CA TRP A 40 19.40 -14.77 16.78
C TRP A 40 20.32 -13.99 15.81
N CYS A 41 20.00 -12.73 15.51
CA CYS A 41 20.81 -11.89 14.63
C CYS A 41 22.04 -11.28 15.32
N GLN A 42 22.18 -11.37 16.64
CA GLN A 42 23.35 -10.86 17.37
C GLN A 42 24.64 -11.63 17.02
N TRP A 43 24.51 -12.91 16.65
CA TRP A 43 25.66 -13.73 16.25
C TRP A 43 26.26 -13.33 14.90
N LYS A 44 25.44 -12.83 13.99
CA LYS A 44 25.85 -12.41 12.65
C LYS A 44 25.10 -11.13 12.25
N PRO A 45 25.40 -9.99 12.90
CA PRO A 45 24.57 -8.78 12.79
C PRO A 45 24.46 -8.26 11.36
N PHE A 46 25.49 -8.39 10.53
CA PHE A 46 25.47 -7.84 9.17
C PHE A 46 24.84 -8.76 8.12
N THR A 47 24.81 -10.06 8.35
CA THR A 47 24.31 -11.03 7.36
C THR A 47 22.95 -11.60 7.73
N CYS A 48 22.67 -11.78 9.02
CA CYS A 48 21.45 -12.41 9.48
C CYS A 48 20.17 -11.68 9.06
N PRO A 49 20.05 -10.34 9.10
CA PRO A 49 18.85 -9.66 8.63
C PRO A 49 18.56 -9.93 7.16
N PHE A 50 19.60 -10.00 6.32
CA PHE A 50 19.45 -10.30 4.89
C PHE A 50 19.09 -11.75 4.63
N ILE A 51 19.69 -12.69 5.39
CA ILE A 51 19.34 -14.12 5.33
C ILE A 51 17.87 -14.30 5.72
N SER A 52 17.45 -13.69 6.84
CA SER A 52 16.06 -13.76 7.30
C SER A 52 15.08 -13.18 6.28
N LEU A 53 15.45 -12.08 5.65
CA LEU A 53 14.64 -11.49 4.59
C LEU A 53 14.51 -12.44 3.39
N ALA A 54 15.60 -13.06 2.98
CA ALA A 54 15.61 -14.04 1.89
C ALA A 54 14.77 -15.28 2.23
N GLU A 55 14.90 -15.83 3.43
CA GLU A 55 14.12 -16.95 3.91
C GLU A 55 12.63 -16.63 3.98
N MET A 56 12.26 -15.45 4.51
CA MET A 56 10.88 -15.01 4.58
C MET A 56 10.28 -14.74 3.21
N SER A 57 11.06 -14.23 2.26
CA SER A 57 10.59 -14.01 0.89
C SER A 57 10.34 -15.31 0.11
N ALA A 58 11.04 -16.39 0.50
CA ALA A 58 10.91 -17.73 -0.09
C ALA A 58 10.01 -18.66 0.75
N PHE A 59 9.47 -18.17 1.85
CA PHE A 59 8.65 -18.98 2.74
C PHE A 59 7.38 -19.47 2.04
N LYS A 60 7.23 -20.79 1.95
CA LYS A 60 6.07 -21.44 1.35
C LYS A 60 5.29 -22.17 2.44
N TRP A 61 4.15 -21.63 2.79
CA TRP A 61 3.20 -22.33 3.63
C TRP A 61 2.32 -23.22 2.72
N GLN A 62 2.40 -24.53 2.91
CA GLN A 62 1.80 -25.53 2.02
C GLN A 62 0.53 -26.13 2.65
N GLU A 63 -0.42 -25.29 2.98
CA GLU A 63 -1.72 -25.74 3.50
C GLU A 63 -2.83 -25.37 2.51
N ASP A 64 -3.93 -26.08 2.58
CA ASP A 64 -5.10 -25.79 1.76
C ASP A 64 -5.97 -24.72 2.43
N ILE A 65 -6.45 -23.79 1.63
CA ILE A 65 -7.33 -22.71 2.04
C ILE A 65 -8.72 -22.95 1.47
N LEU A 66 -9.75 -22.77 2.28
CA LEU A 66 -11.13 -22.82 1.82
C LEU A 66 -11.46 -21.57 0.99
N TYR A 67 -11.76 -21.78 -0.29
CA TYR A 67 -12.15 -20.71 -1.19
C TYR A 67 -13.34 -21.12 -2.05
N LYS A 68 -14.43 -20.34 -2.03
CA LYS A 68 -15.68 -20.61 -2.78
C LYS A 68 -16.23 -22.04 -2.60
N GLY A 69 -16.09 -22.61 -1.39
CA GLY A 69 -16.58 -23.95 -1.06
C GLY A 69 -15.66 -25.10 -1.47
N SER A 70 -14.47 -24.84 -2.00
CA SER A 70 -13.45 -25.83 -2.33
C SER A 70 -12.13 -25.54 -1.63
N PHE A 71 -11.32 -26.57 -1.39
CA PHE A 71 -9.97 -26.41 -0.88
C PHE A 71 -8.99 -26.11 -2.03
N VAL A 72 -8.23 -25.04 -1.89
CA VAL A 72 -7.25 -24.57 -2.88
C VAL A 72 -5.91 -24.41 -2.18
N SER A 73 -4.84 -24.86 -2.82
CA SER A 73 -3.50 -24.72 -2.25
C SER A 73 -3.10 -23.25 -2.11
N SER A 74 -2.56 -22.88 -0.95
CA SER A 74 -2.06 -21.54 -0.62
C SER A 74 -0.96 -21.05 -1.56
N THR A 75 -0.26 -21.97 -2.23
CA THR A 75 0.82 -21.66 -3.17
C THR A 75 0.34 -21.42 -4.61
N ASN A 76 -0.92 -21.72 -4.92
CA ASN A 76 -1.48 -21.55 -6.26
C ASN A 76 -2.91 -21.00 -6.20
N LEU A 77 -3.05 -19.86 -5.55
CA LEU A 77 -4.34 -19.18 -5.44
C LEU A 77 -4.77 -18.59 -6.78
N PRO A 78 -6.07 -18.64 -7.11
CA PRO A 78 -6.59 -17.98 -8.30
C PRO A 78 -6.44 -16.47 -8.20
N TRP A 79 -6.33 -15.80 -9.34
CA TRP A 79 -6.11 -14.34 -9.41
C TRP A 79 -7.24 -13.53 -8.74
N ASP A 80 -8.45 -14.06 -8.73
CA ASP A 80 -9.64 -13.43 -8.14
C ASP A 80 -9.76 -13.65 -6.62
N TYR A 81 -8.86 -14.42 -6.00
CA TYR A 81 -8.87 -14.69 -4.57
C TYR A 81 -8.84 -13.41 -3.73
N LEU A 82 -7.85 -12.55 -3.94
CA LEU A 82 -7.72 -11.29 -3.19
C LEU A 82 -8.85 -10.29 -3.48
N PRO A 83 -9.21 -9.99 -4.74
CA PRO A 83 -10.37 -9.15 -5.03
C PRO A 83 -11.65 -9.65 -4.37
N HIS A 84 -11.90 -10.95 -4.41
CA HIS A 84 -13.08 -11.53 -3.78
C HIS A 84 -13.05 -11.38 -2.25
N LEU A 85 -11.91 -11.64 -1.61
CA LEU A 85 -11.77 -11.47 -0.16
C LEU A 85 -12.00 -10.02 0.27
N PHE A 86 -11.43 -9.06 -0.44
CA PHE A 86 -11.66 -7.65 -0.14
C PHE A 86 -13.15 -7.29 -0.26
N LEU A 87 -13.85 -7.79 -1.27
CA LEU A 87 -15.28 -7.53 -1.45
C LEU A 87 -16.14 -8.10 -0.32
N ILE A 88 -15.82 -9.28 0.21
CA ILE A 88 -16.62 -9.90 1.27
C ILE A 88 -16.22 -9.48 2.69
N GLN A 89 -14.99 -9.04 2.90
CA GLN A 89 -14.50 -8.63 4.21
C GLN A 89 -14.67 -7.13 4.48
N MET A 90 -14.78 -6.31 3.44
CA MET A 90 -15.03 -4.89 3.58
C MET A 90 -16.53 -4.60 3.70
N PRO A 91 -16.93 -3.57 4.48
CA PRO A 91 -18.32 -3.12 4.48
C PRO A 91 -18.77 -2.75 3.06
N GLU A 92 -19.99 -3.16 2.69
CA GLU A 92 -20.55 -2.94 1.35
C GLU A 92 -20.52 -1.45 0.94
N ALA A 93 -20.89 -0.55 1.86
CA ALA A 93 -20.84 0.89 1.64
C ALA A 93 -19.43 1.37 1.24
N PHE A 94 -18.40 0.75 1.80
CA PHE A 94 -17.01 1.08 1.53
C PHE A 94 -16.61 0.68 0.10
N SER A 95 -16.99 -0.52 -0.30
CA SER A 95 -16.75 -1.03 -1.66
C SER A 95 -17.47 -0.20 -2.72
N ILE A 96 -18.72 0.21 -2.43
CA ILE A 96 -19.49 1.10 -3.30
C ILE A 96 -18.80 2.45 -3.44
N LEU A 97 -18.36 3.06 -2.33
CA LEU A 97 -17.67 4.36 -2.35
C LEU A 97 -16.37 4.30 -3.15
N ILE A 98 -15.60 3.22 -3.04
CA ILE A 98 -14.38 3.03 -3.84
C ILE A 98 -14.74 2.96 -5.33
N GLY A 99 -15.75 2.18 -5.70
CA GLY A 99 -16.20 2.05 -7.09
C GLY A 99 -16.68 3.38 -7.67
N VAL A 100 -17.50 4.12 -6.92
CA VAL A 100 -17.95 5.46 -7.29
C VAL A 100 -16.77 6.43 -7.42
N GLY A 101 -15.79 6.35 -6.53
CA GLY A 101 -14.59 7.18 -6.56
C GLY A 101 -13.72 6.94 -7.78
N VAL A 102 -13.51 5.67 -8.12
CA VAL A 102 -12.81 5.31 -9.35
C VAL A 102 -13.53 5.89 -10.58
N PHE A 103 -14.85 5.76 -10.64
CA PHE A 103 -15.65 6.33 -11.74
C PHE A 103 -15.50 7.86 -11.84
N PHE A 104 -15.60 8.59 -10.72
CA PHE A 104 -15.40 10.04 -10.70
C PHE A 104 -13.97 10.44 -11.05
N ALA A 105 -12.97 9.73 -10.56
CA ALA A 105 -11.58 9.96 -10.91
C ALA A 105 -11.35 9.83 -12.42
N LEU A 106 -11.83 8.74 -13.03
CA LEU A 106 -11.71 8.51 -14.47
C LEU A 106 -12.40 9.60 -15.28
N LYS A 107 -13.58 10.06 -14.86
CA LYS A 107 -14.34 11.10 -15.55
C LYS A 107 -13.71 12.49 -15.46
N ASN A 108 -13.01 12.79 -14.37
CA ASN A 108 -12.44 14.12 -14.10
C ASN A 108 -10.92 14.16 -14.21
N LEU A 109 -10.29 13.13 -14.76
CA LEU A 109 -8.85 13.02 -14.93
C LEU A 109 -8.17 14.29 -15.44
N HIS A 110 -8.78 14.97 -16.38
CA HIS A 110 -8.25 16.19 -17.04
C HIS A 110 -8.48 17.50 -16.26
N LYS A 111 -9.21 17.46 -15.12
CA LYS A 111 -9.53 18.65 -14.32
C LYS A 111 -8.66 18.78 -13.06
N LEU A 112 -7.93 17.72 -12.67
CA LEU A 112 -7.10 17.73 -11.49
C LEU A 112 -5.84 18.56 -11.73
N ARG A 113 -5.45 19.36 -10.74
CA ARG A 113 -4.17 20.09 -10.76
C ARG A 113 -3.02 19.12 -10.51
N ASP A 114 -1.84 19.42 -11.02
CA ASP A 114 -0.66 18.56 -10.94
C ASP A 114 -0.35 18.04 -9.52
N ALA A 115 -0.53 18.88 -8.50
CA ALA A 115 -0.30 18.47 -7.10
C ALA A 115 -1.35 17.49 -6.57
N GLU A 116 -2.59 17.62 -6.99
CA GLU A 116 -3.69 16.74 -6.62
C GLU A 116 -3.52 15.37 -7.30
N TRP A 117 -3.11 15.38 -8.56
CA TRP A 117 -2.76 14.17 -9.31
C TRP A 117 -1.70 13.33 -8.60
N LEU A 118 -0.65 13.97 -8.09
CA LEU A 118 0.40 13.26 -7.38
C LEU A 118 -0.13 12.61 -6.10
N GLY A 119 -0.97 13.33 -5.34
CA GLY A 119 -1.59 12.82 -4.12
C GLY A 119 -2.51 11.62 -4.38
N TYR A 120 -3.45 11.78 -5.29
CA TYR A 120 -4.37 10.69 -5.69
C TYR A 120 -3.62 9.51 -6.29
N GLY A 121 -2.65 9.76 -7.17
CA GLY A 121 -1.83 8.73 -7.79
C GLY A 121 -1.04 7.91 -6.79
N LEU A 122 -0.46 8.53 -5.77
CA LEU A 122 0.26 7.82 -4.71
C LEU A 122 -0.67 6.93 -3.88
N VAL A 123 -1.86 7.41 -3.53
CA VAL A 123 -2.84 6.62 -2.78
C VAL A 123 -3.34 5.44 -3.61
N ILE A 124 -3.68 5.65 -4.87
CA ILE A 124 -4.09 4.58 -5.79
C ILE A 124 -2.96 3.57 -5.99
N PHE A 125 -1.74 4.04 -6.20
CA PHE A 125 -0.58 3.17 -6.32
C PHE A 125 -0.36 2.33 -5.05
N ALA A 126 -0.39 2.94 -3.88
CA ALA A 126 -0.24 2.25 -2.60
C ALA A 126 -1.37 1.24 -2.32
N ALA A 127 -2.58 1.49 -2.84
CA ALA A 127 -3.71 0.57 -2.72
C ALA A 127 -3.61 -0.62 -3.69
N ILE A 128 -3.26 -0.37 -4.95
CA ILE A 128 -3.37 -1.36 -6.03
C ILE A 128 -2.08 -2.15 -6.20
N PHE A 129 -0.92 -1.48 -6.15
CA PHE A 129 0.37 -2.12 -6.43
C PHE A 129 0.64 -3.36 -5.58
N PRO A 130 0.46 -3.36 -4.23
CA PRO A 130 0.72 -4.54 -3.42
C PRO A 130 -0.20 -5.72 -3.77
N VAL A 131 -1.47 -5.45 -4.08
CA VAL A 131 -2.45 -6.47 -4.45
C VAL A 131 -2.07 -7.12 -5.78
N VAL A 132 -1.77 -6.30 -6.80
CA VAL A 132 -1.33 -6.76 -8.12
C VAL A 132 -0.01 -7.50 -8.02
N TYR A 133 0.94 -6.98 -7.24
CA TYR A 133 2.24 -7.63 -7.02
C TYR A 133 2.08 -9.04 -6.47
N VAL A 134 1.26 -9.22 -5.43
CA VAL A 134 1.01 -10.53 -4.82
C VAL A 134 0.35 -11.49 -5.81
N ILE A 135 -0.61 -11.03 -6.62
CA ILE A 135 -1.28 -11.85 -7.63
C ILE A 135 -0.28 -12.29 -8.72
N VAL A 136 0.53 -11.36 -9.23
CA VAL A 136 1.48 -11.62 -10.33
C VAL A 136 2.61 -12.55 -9.88
N THR A 137 3.15 -12.32 -8.68
CA THR A 137 4.23 -13.14 -8.13
C THR A 137 3.75 -14.47 -7.57
N LYS A 138 2.42 -14.69 -7.52
CA LYS A 138 1.81 -15.86 -6.88
C LYS A 138 2.36 -16.07 -5.46
N ALA A 139 2.49 -14.97 -4.71
CA ALA A 139 2.99 -15.03 -3.36
C ALA A 139 2.06 -15.88 -2.49
N THR A 140 2.64 -16.73 -1.65
CA THR A 140 1.88 -17.57 -0.73
C THR A 140 1.09 -16.71 0.24
N LEU A 141 -0.22 -16.89 0.25
CA LEU A 141 -1.12 -16.23 1.18
C LEU A 141 -1.76 -17.27 2.09
N TYR A 142 -1.76 -16.96 3.35
CA TYR A 142 -2.51 -17.66 4.39
C TYR A 142 -3.15 -16.59 5.28
N ASP A 143 -4.15 -16.95 6.06
CA ASP A 143 -4.78 -16.00 6.98
C ASP A 143 -5.55 -14.85 6.29
N ASN A 144 -6.16 -15.13 5.14
CA ASN A 144 -7.02 -14.19 4.39
C ASN A 144 -6.28 -12.90 3.95
N THR A 145 -6.86 -11.71 4.26
CA THR A 145 -6.30 -10.39 3.90
C THR A 145 -5.29 -9.85 4.89
N ARG A 146 -4.90 -10.60 5.93
CA ARG A 146 -4.04 -10.13 7.02
C ARG A 146 -2.71 -9.55 6.52
N HIS A 147 -2.11 -10.19 5.51
CA HIS A 147 -0.87 -9.71 4.90
C HIS A 147 -0.99 -8.38 4.16
N LEU A 148 -2.22 -7.96 3.84
CA LEU A 148 -2.53 -6.75 3.08
C LEU A 148 -3.33 -5.72 3.89
N LEU A 149 -3.40 -5.85 5.22
CA LEU A 149 -4.12 -4.88 6.06
C LEU A 149 -3.61 -3.44 5.92
N PHE A 150 -2.33 -3.26 5.59
CA PHE A 150 -1.75 -1.93 5.35
C PHE A 150 -2.33 -1.23 4.10
N VAL A 151 -3.01 -1.96 3.23
CA VAL A 151 -3.71 -1.39 2.06
C VAL A 151 -5.06 -0.79 2.45
N VAL A 152 -5.67 -1.26 3.54
CA VAL A 152 -7.00 -0.81 3.99
C VAL A 152 -7.06 0.71 4.26
N PRO A 153 -6.08 1.36 4.91
CA PRO A 153 -6.07 2.82 5.04
C PRO A 153 -6.06 3.56 3.70
N CYS A 154 -5.42 2.99 2.66
CA CYS A 154 -5.44 3.57 1.32
C CYS A 154 -6.83 3.50 0.70
N PHE A 155 -7.53 2.37 0.85
CA PHE A 155 -8.93 2.25 0.44
C PHE A 155 -9.83 3.21 1.22
N ALA A 156 -9.59 3.39 2.53
CA ALA A 156 -10.33 4.36 3.34
C ALA A 156 -10.14 5.80 2.84
N ALA A 157 -8.91 6.16 2.50
CA ALA A 157 -8.63 7.47 1.90
C ALA A 157 -9.36 7.66 0.56
N MET A 158 -9.36 6.64 -0.30
CA MET A 158 -10.10 6.67 -1.58
C MET A 158 -11.61 6.87 -1.35
N ALA A 159 -12.20 6.14 -0.40
CA ALA A 159 -13.61 6.30 -0.05
C ALA A 159 -13.91 7.70 0.51
N GLY A 160 -13.03 8.26 1.35
CA GLY A 160 -13.14 9.62 1.89
C GLY A 160 -13.09 10.69 0.80
N PHE A 161 -12.20 10.56 -0.18
CA PHE A 161 -12.16 11.45 -1.35
C PHE A 161 -13.47 11.38 -2.13
N THR A 162 -14.02 10.19 -2.33
CA THR A 162 -15.28 10.01 -3.02
C THR A 162 -16.45 10.71 -2.31
N LEU A 163 -16.52 10.57 -0.98
CA LEU A 163 -17.53 11.24 -0.17
C LEU A 163 -17.44 12.76 -0.33
N ASN A 164 -16.25 13.32 -0.29
CA ASN A 164 -16.05 14.76 -0.48
C ASN A 164 -16.58 15.24 -1.84
N GLU A 165 -16.30 14.51 -2.92
CA GLU A 165 -16.79 14.84 -4.25
C GLU A 165 -18.33 14.73 -4.34
N VAL A 166 -18.91 13.68 -3.74
CA VAL A 166 -20.38 13.50 -3.70
C VAL A 166 -21.03 14.64 -2.95
N PHE A 167 -20.52 15.03 -1.78
CA PHE A 167 -21.05 16.17 -1.02
C PHE A 167 -20.94 17.48 -1.80
N ALA A 168 -19.80 17.73 -2.45
CA ALA A 168 -19.61 18.91 -3.27
C ALA A 168 -20.63 19.00 -4.43
N VAL A 169 -20.99 17.88 -5.05
CA VAL A 169 -22.01 17.81 -6.10
C VAL A 169 -23.42 18.07 -5.53
N LEU A 170 -23.72 17.48 -4.37
CA LEU A 170 -25.03 17.67 -3.71
C LEU A 170 -25.23 19.12 -3.27
N GLU A 171 -24.22 19.75 -2.68
CA GLU A 171 -24.29 21.16 -2.28
C GLU A 171 -24.49 22.10 -3.47
N ARG A 172 -23.84 21.82 -4.60
CA ARG A 172 -24.06 22.62 -5.83
C ARG A 172 -25.50 22.52 -6.33
N ARG A 173 -26.12 21.34 -6.25
CA ARG A 173 -27.51 21.13 -6.66
C ARG A 173 -28.52 21.72 -5.69
N ALA A 174 -28.22 21.79 -4.40
CA ALA A 174 -29.08 22.35 -3.38
C ALA A 174 -29.12 23.91 -3.42
N LYS A 175 -28.17 24.54 -4.09
CA LYS A 175 -28.09 26.00 -4.25
C LYS A 175 -28.74 26.53 -5.55
N VAL A 176 -29.25 25.63 -6.38
CA VAL A 176 -30.02 25.93 -7.60
C VAL A 176 -31.52 25.76 -7.34
#